data_f156a9b560c081700cdc4aace85249cd
#
_entry.id   f156a9b560c081700cdc4aace85249cd
#
_cell.length_a   1.000
_cell.length_b   1.000
_cell.length_c   1.000
_cell.angle_alpha   90.00
_cell.angle_beta   90.00
_cell.angle_gamma   90.00
#
_symmetry.space_group_name_H-M   'P 1'
#
loop_
_entity.id
_entity.type
_entity.pdbx_description
1 polymer ?
#
loop_
_entity_poly.entity_id
_entity_poly.type
_entity_poly.pdbx_seq_one_letter_code
_entity_poly.pdbx_strand_id
1 'polypeptide(L)'
;MKKAISMMLATAMAATCLAGCGSAASSSAAASSEAASSEATSAATSEASTGEKTFENNELNIAVFEGGYGSAYWDEIIKRFEDAYPGVTVNMQISPKIGDIIRPQIVAGNVPDFISMNDNDSTGLISSMVKEHALMDLSDVFEEGGIDDDTPLKDQVIDGLLDSAKCSPYGDGKIYIAPFDASPMGLVYNKTLFEENGWETPVTWDDFFELGDKAKEKGIALFTYQGIYPGYLESMLWPALASATGIDNMKAIASYTPGSLSSDEALKVFQNMAKIGTD
;
A
#
# COMPACT_ATOMS: atom_id res chain seq x y z
N MET A 1 33.96 -41.44 -10.77
CA MET A 1 33.74 -41.02 -12.16
C MET A 1 32.51 -40.13 -12.26
N LYS A 2 32.54 -38.92 -11.67
CA LYS A 2 31.48 -37.89 -11.77
C LYS A 2 32.07 -36.51 -11.48
N LYS A 3 33.17 -36.11 -12.20
CA LYS A 3 33.78 -34.78 -12.07
C LYS A 3 34.49 -34.36 -13.37
N ALA A 4 33.84 -34.51 -14.53
CA ALA A 4 34.49 -34.16 -15.81
C ALA A 4 33.48 -33.73 -16.91
N ILE A 5 32.39 -33.05 -16.58
CA ILE A 5 31.42 -32.52 -17.61
C ILE A 5 31.00 -31.07 -17.31
N SER A 6 31.75 -30.30 -16.55
CA SER A 6 31.37 -28.90 -16.24
C SER A 6 32.45 -27.88 -16.72
N MET A 7 33.21 -28.19 -17.73
CA MET A 7 34.32 -27.29 -18.16
C MET A 7 34.42 -27.16 -19.67
N MET A 8 33.29 -27.13 -20.41
CA MET A 8 33.30 -26.94 -21.88
C MET A 8 32.09 -26.18 -22.40
N LEU A 9 31.71 -25.08 -21.73
CA LEU A 9 30.65 -24.16 -22.27
C LEU A 9 30.93 -22.68 -21.91
N ALA A 10 32.17 -22.27 -21.76
CA ALA A 10 32.54 -20.89 -21.43
C ALA A 10 33.56 -20.27 -22.37
N THR A 11 33.54 -20.62 -23.67
CA THR A 11 34.49 -20.03 -24.66
C THR A 11 33.89 -19.92 -26.07
N ALA A 12 32.75 -19.18 -26.17
CA ALA A 12 32.21 -18.83 -27.50
C ALA A 12 31.25 -17.61 -27.41
N MET A 13 31.68 -16.47 -26.80
CA MET A 13 31.03 -15.18 -26.98
C MET A 13 32.00 -14.04 -26.66
N ALA A 14 33.01 -13.89 -27.44
CA ALA A 14 33.90 -12.72 -27.42
C ALA A 14 34.56 -12.54 -28.78
N ALA A 15 33.79 -12.14 -29.80
CA ALA A 15 34.35 -11.56 -31.03
C ALA A 15 33.21 -11.10 -31.95
N THR A 16 32.68 -9.89 -31.76
CA THR A 16 32.09 -9.06 -32.84
C THR A 16 31.63 -7.72 -32.25
N CYS A 17 32.54 -6.79 -32.05
CA CYS A 17 32.26 -5.36 -31.96
C CYS A 17 33.57 -4.58 -32.20
N LEU A 18 34.00 -4.48 -33.46
CA LEU A 18 35.02 -3.52 -33.88
C LEU A 18 34.89 -3.32 -35.39
N ALA A 19 34.11 -2.33 -35.80
CA ALA A 19 34.36 -1.60 -37.05
C ALA A 19 33.27 -0.52 -37.22
N GLY A 20 33.69 0.75 -37.29
CA GLY A 20 32.81 1.86 -37.69
C GLY A 20 33.24 3.21 -37.14
N CYS A 21 34.50 3.61 -37.31
CA CYS A 21 34.92 5.01 -37.26
C CYS A 21 34.48 5.74 -38.52
N GLY A 22 33.95 6.95 -38.42
CA GLY A 22 33.69 7.85 -39.54
C GLY A 22 33.38 9.25 -39.04
N SER A 23 34.42 10.10 -39.06
CA SER A 23 34.43 11.52 -38.75
C SER A 23 33.61 12.35 -39.73
N ALA A 24 33.01 13.44 -39.27
CA ALA A 24 33.18 14.76 -39.92
C ALA A 24 32.59 15.89 -39.02
N ALA A 25 33.36 16.91 -38.94
CA ALA A 25 33.26 18.10 -38.11
C ALA A 25 32.53 19.26 -38.82
N SER A 26 32.30 20.28 -37.96
CA SER A 26 32.12 21.73 -38.28
C SER A 26 30.66 22.16 -38.51
N SER A 27 30.14 23.26 -38.02
CA SER A 27 30.62 24.49 -37.43
C SER A 27 29.40 25.34 -36.98
N SER A 28 29.56 26.00 -35.85
CA SER A 28 29.06 27.30 -35.42
C SER A 28 27.92 28.00 -36.17
N ALA A 29 26.93 28.47 -35.42
CA ALA A 29 26.58 29.91 -35.34
C ALA A 29 25.53 30.17 -34.25
N ALA A 30 25.87 31.08 -33.38
CA ALA A 30 24.96 31.69 -32.38
C ALA A 30 24.03 32.71 -33.07
N ALA A 31 22.79 32.78 -32.62
CA ALA A 31 21.98 33.97 -32.72
C ALA A 31 21.02 34.07 -31.58
N SER A 32 21.23 35.04 -30.73
CA SER A 32 20.33 35.56 -29.71
C SER A 32 19.15 36.27 -30.36
N SER A 33 17.95 36.15 -29.83
CA SER A 33 17.00 37.23 -29.84
C SER A 33 16.01 37.10 -28.68
N GLU A 34 15.83 38.25 -28.05
CA GLU A 34 15.05 38.56 -26.85
C GLU A 34 13.53 38.41 -27.01
N ALA A 35 12.95 38.10 -25.89
CA ALA A 35 11.74 38.64 -25.27
C ALA A 35 10.51 39.02 -26.12
N ALA A 36 9.38 38.39 -25.75
CA ALA A 36 8.14 39.17 -25.56
C ALA A 36 7.25 38.43 -24.55
N SER A 37 7.11 39.03 -23.37
CA SER A 37 6.08 38.85 -22.40
C SER A 37 4.71 39.14 -23.02
N SER A 38 3.74 38.20 -22.85
CA SER A 38 2.33 38.61 -22.90
C SER A 38 1.61 37.78 -21.83
N GLU A 39 1.29 38.49 -20.73
CA GLU A 39 0.28 38.08 -19.76
C GLU A 39 -1.06 37.95 -20.51
N ALA A 40 -1.61 36.75 -20.46
CA ALA A 40 -3.01 36.52 -20.77
C ALA A 40 -3.67 35.94 -19.52
N THR A 41 -4.28 36.83 -18.77
CA THR A 41 -5.25 36.54 -17.73
C THR A 41 -6.42 35.82 -18.40
N SER A 42 -6.54 34.51 -18.20
CA SER A 42 -7.72 33.75 -18.58
C SER A 42 -8.46 33.39 -17.33
N ALA A 43 -9.53 34.11 -17.05
CA ALA A 43 -10.55 33.72 -16.09
C ALA A 43 -11.25 32.48 -16.68
N ALA A 44 -10.97 31.33 -16.16
CA ALA A 44 -11.70 30.11 -16.47
C ALA A 44 -13.04 30.14 -15.72
N THR A 45 -14.08 30.46 -16.44
CA THR A 45 -15.46 30.20 -16.07
C THR A 45 -15.65 28.69 -16.13
N SER A 46 -15.96 28.09 -15.00
CA SER A 46 -16.31 26.66 -14.89
C SER A 46 -17.68 26.48 -15.58
N GLU A 47 -17.68 26.16 -16.86
CA GLU A 47 -18.83 25.53 -17.50
C GLU A 47 -18.71 24.02 -17.30
N ALA A 48 -19.71 23.43 -16.67
CA ALA A 48 -19.88 21.99 -16.60
C ALA A 48 -19.93 21.41 -18.03
N SER A 49 -18.81 20.91 -18.50
CA SER A 49 -18.67 20.29 -19.80
C SER A 49 -19.22 18.87 -19.74
N THR A 50 -20.46 18.68 -20.21
CA THR A 50 -20.97 17.38 -20.65
C THR A 50 -20.39 17.01 -22.02
N GLY A 51 -19.09 17.19 -22.20
CA GLY A 51 -18.36 16.76 -23.38
C GLY A 51 -17.88 15.32 -23.18
N GLU A 52 -18.16 14.48 -24.15
CA GLU A 52 -17.62 13.12 -24.26
C GLU A 52 -16.09 13.20 -24.10
N LYS A 53 -15.57 12.71 -22.95
CA LYS A 53 -14.12 12.65 -22.73
C LYS A 53 -13.53 11.67 -23.73
N THR A 54 -12.64 12.14 -24.60
CA THR A 54 -11.88 11.27 -25.51
C THR A 54 -10.52 10.97 -24.90
N PHE A 55 -10.16 9.69 -24.87
CA PHE A 55 -8.89 9.22 -24.36
C PHE A 55 -7.97 8.78 -25.49
N GLU A 56 -6.67 8.99 -25.36
CA GLU A 56 -5.68 8.48 -26.33
C GLU A 56 -5.60 6.95 -26.31
N ASN A 57 -5.81 6.36 -25.14
CA ASN A 57 -5.89 4.93 -24.94
C ASN A 57 -7.22 4.58 -24.25
N ASN A 58 -7.97 3.68 -24.83
CA ASN A 58 -9.25 3.21 -24.30
C ASN A 58 -9.14 1.87 -23.54
N GLU A 59 -7.94 1.37 -23.32
CA GLU A 59 -7.69 0.19 -22.52
C GLU A 59 -6.92 0.54 -21.26
N LEU A 60 -7.45 0.13 -20.11
CA LEU A 60 -6.78 0.20 -18.81
C LEU A 60 -6.41 -1.20 -18.34
N ASN A 61 -5.12 -1.40 -18.06
CA ASN A 61 -4.62 -2.65 -17.49
C ASN A 61 -4.39 -2.46 -16.00
N ILE A 62 -5.18 -3.11 -15.17
CA ILE A 62 -5.09 -2.99 -13.73
C ILE A 62 -4.62 -4.30 -13.09
N ALA A 63 -3.81 -4.16 -12.05
CA ALA A 63 -3.31 -5.27 -11.26
C ALA A 63 -3.77 -5.11 -9.81
N VAL A 64 -4.54 -6.06 -9.29
CA VAL A 64 -5.16 -5.94 -7.99
C VAL A 64 -4.92 -7.15 -7.09
N PHE A 65 -4.72 -6.88 -5.81
CA PHE A 65 -4.58 -7.90 -4.79
C PHE A 65 -5.95 -8.51 -4.46
N GLU A 66 -6.04 -9.83 -4.49
CA GLU A 66 -7.21 -10.57 -4.02
C GLU A 66 -7.03 -10.91 -2.54
N GLY A 67 -7.73 -10.19 -1.69
CA GLY A 67 -7.75 -10.42 -0.24
C GLY A 67 -9.03 -11.09 0.25
N GLY A 68 -9.32 -10.95 1.55
CA GLY A 68 -10.47 -11.55 2.22
C GLY A 68 -11.83 -11.06 1.71
N TYR A 69 -11.88 -9.94 1.02
CA TYR A 69 -13.11 -9.41 0.40
C TYR A 69 -13.46 -10.07 -0.95
N GLY A 70 -12.55 -10.90 -1.52
CA GLY A 70 -12.72 -11.52 -2.83
C GLY A 70 -12.61 -10.53 -3.98
N SER A 71 -13.18 -10.88 -5.15
CA SER A 71 -13.09 -10.08 -6.38
C SER A 71 -14.36 -9.33 -6.76
N ALA A 72 -15.51 -9.70 -6.21
CA ALA A 72 -16.81 -9.21 -6.69
C ALA A 72 -16.97 -7.68 -6.64
N TYR A 73 -16.36 -7.02 -5.66
CA TYR A 73 -16.40 -5.56 -5.57
C TYR A 73 -15.58 -4.89 -6.67
N TRP A 74 -14.49 -5.52 -7.15
CA TRP A 74 -13.72 -5.03 -8.29
C TRP A 74 -14.52 -5.12 -9.60
N ASP A 75 -15.28 -6.21 -9.79
CA ASP A 75 -16.15 -6.36 -10.95
C ASP A 75 -17.20 -5.23 -11.01
N GLU A 76 -17.77 -4.84 -9.84
CA GLU A 76 -18.71 -3.74 -9.75
C GLU A 76 -18.02 -2.37 -9.98
N ILE A 77 -16.83 -2.14 -9.41
CA ILE A 77 -16.05 -0.91 -9.63
C ILE A 77 -15.75 -0.75 -11.12
N ILE A 78 -15.26 -1.81 -11.78
CA ILE A 78 -14.94 -1.80 -13.21
C ILE A 78 -16.18 -1.49 -14.02
N LYS A 79 -17.29 -2.19 -13.75
CA LYS A 79 -18.54 -1.95 -14.45
C LYS A 79 -19.00 -0.49 -14.34
N ARG A 80 -18.97 0.09 -13.13
CA ARG A 80 -19.35 1.49 -12.91
C ARG A 80 -18.41 2.46 -13.63
N PHE A 81 -17.12 2.14 -13.67
CA PHE A 81 -16.14 2.95 -14.39
C PHE A 81 -16.41 2.91 -15.91
N GLU A 82 -16.61 1.73 -16.50
CA GLU A 82 -16.91 1.57 -17.92
C GLU A 82 -18.27 2.21 -18.29
N ASP A 83 -19.28 2.13 -17.42
CA ASP A 83 -20.57 2.82 -17.59
C ASP A 83 -20.40 4.38 -17.58
N ALA A 84 -19.50 4.89 -16.72
CA ALA A 84 -19.22 6.34 -16.65
C ALA A 84 -18.34 6.85 -17.80
N TYR A 85 -17.52 5.98 -18.39
CA TYR A 85 -16.61 6.29 -19.49
C TYR A 85 -16.82 5.36 -20.68
N PRO A 86 -17.89 5.53 -21.47
CA PRO A 86 -18.23 4.67 -22.59
C PRO A 86 -17.08 4.55 -23.60
N GLY A 87 -16.76 3.33 -23.99
CA GLY A 87 -15.67 3.03 -24.91
C GLY A 87 -14.33 2.71 -24.26
N VAL A 88 -14.22 2.87 -22.93
CA VAL A 88 -13.08 2.36 -22.15
C VAL A 88 -13.31 0.90 -21.78
N THR A 89 -12.26 0.10 -21.83
CA THR A 89 -12.25 -1.30 -21.38
C THR A 89 -11.20 -1.47 -20.29
N VAL A 90 -11.56 -2.11 -19.18
CA VAL A 90 -10.65 -2.40 -18.07
C VAL A 90 -10.26 -3.87 -18.06
N ASN A 91 -8.98 -4.14 -18.27
CA ASN A 91 -8.40 -5.48 -18.21
C ASN A 91 -7.82 -5.70 -16.79
N MET A 92 -8.49 -6.51 -15.99
CA MET A 92 -8.06 -6.78 -14.60
C MET A 92 -7.24 -8.05 -14.49
N GLN A 93 -6.06 -7.95 -13.89
CA GLN A 93 -5.28 -9.07 -13.37
C GLN A 93 -5.40 -9.11 -11.85
N ILE A 94 -6.02 -10.15 -11.31
CA ILE A 94 -6.27 -10.28 -9.87
C ILE A 94 -5.65 -11.56 -9.32
N SER A 95 -4.97 -11.45 -8.17
CA SER A 95 -4.36 -12.62 -7.51
C SER A 95 -3.96 -12.28 -6.06
N PRO A 96 -4.01 -13.26 -5.12
CA PRO A 96 -3.39 -13.12 -3.81
C PRO A 96 -1.86 -12.93 -3.86
N LYS A 97 -1.24 -13.23 -5.01
CA LYS A 97 0.21 -13.08 -5.27
C LYS A 97 0.50 -12.10 -6.39
N ILE A 98 -0.31 -11.05 -6.50
CA ILE A 98 -0.20 -10.11 -7.62
C ILE A 98 1.20 -9.48 -7.74
N GLY A 99 1.86 -9.17 -6.61
CA GLY A 99 3.21 -8.61 -6.62
C GLY A 99 4.26 -9.51 -7.29
N ASP A 100 4.18 -10.85 -7.09
CA ASP A 100 5.06 -11.81 -7.77
C ASP A 100 4.81 -11.84 -9.28
N ILE A 101 3.55 -11.64 -9.69
CA ILE A 101 3.12 -11.70 -11.09
C ILE A 101 3.55 -10.44 -11.85
N ILE A 102 3.32 -9.25 -11.27
CA ILE A 102 3.58 -7.99 -11.99
C ILE A 102 5.04 -7.52 -11.90
N ARG A 103 5.81 -7.93 -10.89
CA ARG A 103 7.22 -7.55 -10.78
C ARG A 103 8.03 -7.83 -12.04
N PRO A 104 8.03 -9.05 -12.63
CA PRO A 104 8.74 -9.31 -13.89
C PRO A 104 8.16 -8.53 -15.07
N GLN A 105 6.86 -8.22 -15.08
CA GLN A 105 6.22 -7.40 -16.12
C GLN A 105 6.76 -5.96 -16.06
N ILE A 106 6.82 -5.36 -14.87
CA ILE A 106 7.36 -4.01 -14.64
C ILE A 106 8.84 -3.94 -15.07
N VAL A 107 9.65 -4.94 -14.70
CA VAL A 107 11.05 -5.03 -15.12
C VAL A 107 11.20 -5.12 -16.64
N ALA A 108 10.23 -5.76 -17.32
CA ALA A 108 10.19 -5.86 -18.78
C ALA A 108 9.62 -4.59 -19.47
N GLY A 109 9.21 -3.56 -18.70
CA GLY A 109 8.62 -2.34 -19.22
C GLY A 109 7.10 -2.41 -19.45
N ASN A 110 6.45 -3.51 -19.05
CA ASN A 110 5.01 -3.68 -19.14
C ASN A 110 4.37 -3.32 -17.78
N VAL A 111 4.24 -2.04 -17.51
CA VAL A 111 3.71 -1.51 -16.25
C VAL A 111 2.20 -1.45 -16.33
N PRO A 112 1.44 -2.01 -15.37
CA PRO A 112 0.00 -1.78 -15.28
C PRO A 112 -0.31 -0.28 -15.06
N ASP A 113 -1.43 0.19 -15.61
CA ASP A 113 -1.89 1.57 -15.46
C ASP A 113 -2.34 1.87 -14.02
N PHE A 114 -2.83 0.85 -13.32
CA PHE A 114 -3.24 0.95 -11.92
C PHE A 114 -2.82 -0.31 -11.16
N ILE A 115 -2.31 -0.11 -9.94
CA ILE A 115 -1.88 -1.20 -9.07
C ILE A 115 -2.51 -1.03 -7.69
N SER A 116 -3.28 -2.03 -7.25
CA SER A 116 -3.79 -2.13 -5.87
C SER A 116 -3.12 -3.29 -5.17
N MET A 117 -2.42 -3.00 -4.09
CA MET A 117 -1.66 -4.00 -3.33
C MET A 117 -1.94 -3.87 -1.84
N ASN A 118 -1.75 -4.98 -1.12
CA ASN A 118 -1.74 -4.99 0.34
C ASN A 118 -0.46 -4.34 0.85
N ASP A 119 -0.54 -3.56 1.91
CA ASP A 119 0.61 -2.96 2.62
C ASP A 119 1.62 -4.01 3.14
N ASN A 120 1.18 -5.24 3.41
CA ASN A 120 2.00 -6.36 3.86
C ASN A 120 2.55 -7.19 2.70
N ASP A 121 2.66 -6.59 1.50
CA ASP A 121 3.24 -7.28 0.35
C ASP A 121 4.66 -7.77 0.64
N SER A 122 4.80 -9.12 0.71
CA SER A 122 6.07 -9.78 1.01
C SER A 122 7.09 -9.69 -0.13
N THR A 123 6.67 -9.27 -1.32
CA THR A 123 7.57 -9.11 -2.48
C THR A 123 8.45 -7.87 -2.37
N GLY A 124 8.06 -6.91 -1.50
CA GLY A 124 8.72 -5.62 -1.37
C GLY A 124 8.64 -4.74 -2.62
N LEU A 125 7.65 -4.98 -3.49
CA LEU A 125 7.48 -4.23 -4.73
C LEU A 125 7.18 -2.76 -4.45
N ILE A 126 6.22 -2.47 -3.56
CA ILE A 126 5.88 -1.09 -3.16
C ILE A 126 7.11 -0.36 -2.63
N SER A 127 7.87 -0.99 -1.72
CA SER A 127 9.09 -0.40 -1.15
C SER A 127 10.15 -0.11 -2.21
N SER A 128 10.27 -0.97 -3.24
CA SER A 128 11.17 -0.74 -4.37
C SER A 128 10.71 0.45 -5.21
N MET A 129 9.42 0.51 -5.56
CA MET A 129 8.85 1.62 -6.34
C MET A 129 9.00 2.97 -5.61
N VAL A 130 8.77 3.01 -4.30
CA VAL A 130 9.01 4.20 -3.46
C VAL A 130 10.48 4.60 -3.53
N LYS A 131 11.40 3.66 -3.31
CA LYS A 131 12.85 3.93 -3.31
C LYS A 131 13.37 4.43 -4.67
N GLU A 132 12.77 3.97 -5.74
CA GLU A 132 13.15 4.32 -7.11
C GLU A 132 12.40 5.56 -7.63
N HIS A 133 11.54 6.19 -6.81
CA HIS A 133 10.68 7.31 -7.20
C HIS A 133 9.83 7.00 -8.45
N ALA A 134 9.32 5.77 -8.53
CA ALA A 134 8.55 5.26 -9.66
C ALA A 134 7.03 5.48 -9.53
N LEU A 135 6.58 6.14 -8.47
CA LEU A 135 5.16 6.41 -8.23
C LEU A 135 4.75 7.75 -8.84
N MET A 136 3.56 7.79 -9.41
CA MET A 136 2.95 9.01 -9.93
C MET A 136 2.44 9.90 -8.79
N ASP A 137 2.56 11.21 -8.93
CA ASP A 137 1.92 12.19 -8.05
C ASP A 137 0.40 12.16 -8.30
N LEU A 138 -0.36 11.84 -7.27
CA LEU A 138 -1.82 11.73 -7.29
C LEU A 138 -2.51 12.95 -6.67
N SER A 139 -1.77 13.98 -6.27
CA SER A 139 -2.32 15.11 -5.52
C SER A 139 -3.47 15.78 -6.24
N ASP A 140 -3.36 16.00 -7.55
CA ASP A 140 -4.41 16.62 -8.35
C ASP A 140 -5.68 15.74 -8.41
N VAL A 141 -5.53 14.41 -8.43
CA VAL A 141 -6.68 13.48 -8.41
C VAL A 141 -7.48 13.62 -7.11
N PHE A 142 -6.81 13.88 -5.97
CA PHE A 142 -7.47 14.06 -4.69
C PHE A 142 -8.17 15.41 -4.53
N GLU A 143 -7.89 16.37 -5.40
CA GLU A 143 -8.64 17.65 -5.48
C GLU A 143 -9.94 17.51 -6.28
N GLU A 144 -10.12 16.43 -7.04
CA GLU A 144 -11.31 16.17 -7.84
C GLU A 144 -12.33 15.32 -7.08
N GLY A 145 -13.60 15.43 -7.46
CA GLY A 145 -14.68 14.55 -6.97
C GLY A 145 -14.66 13.17 -7.63
N GLY A 146 -15.41 12.25 -7.04
CA GLY A 146 -15.59 10.90 -7.57
C GLY A 146 -16.68 10.82 -8.66
N ILE A 147 -16.98 9.59 -9.10
CA ILE A 147 -18.06 9.32 -10.06
C ILE A 147 -19.45 9.59 -9.44
N ASP A 148 -19.57 9.47 -8.11
CA ASP A 148 -20.86 9.53 -7.42
C ASP A 148 -21.25 10.95 -7.00
N ASP A 149 -20.28 11.78 -6.68
CA ASP A 149 -20.48 13.17 -6.28
C ASP A 149 -19.23 14.03 -6.56
N ASP A 150 -19.41 15.35 -6.49
CA ASP A 150 -18.36 16.34 -6.77
C ASP A 150 -17.52 16.68 -5.53
N THR A 151 -17.71 15.96 -4.38
CA THR A 151 -16.91 16.18 -3.17
C THR A 151 -15.47 15.74 -3.45
N PRO A 152 -14.46 16.62 -3.25
CA PRO A 152 -13.07 16.24 -3.44
C PRO A 152 -12.71 14.96 -2.67
N LEU A 153 -11.96 14.07 -3.30
CA LEU A 153 -11.58 12.79 -2.68
C LEU A 153 -10.83 12.98 -1.36
N LYS A 154 -10.03 14.03 -1.24
CA LYS A 154 -9.34 14.37 0.02
C LYS A 154 -10.29 14.62 1.20
N ASP A 155 -11.48 15.17 0.94
CA ASP A 155 -12.47 15.49 1.96
C ASP A 155 -13.31 14.26 2.36
N GLN A 156 -13.20 13.16 1.61
CA GLN A 156 -13.83 11.87 1.88
C GLN A 156 -12.91 10.92 2.67
N VAL A 157 -11.64 11.26 2.82
CA VAL A 157 -10.65 10.45 3.54
C VAL A 157 -10.55 10.90 4.99
N ILE A 158 -10.32 9.95 5.90
CA ILE A 158 -10.11 10.23 7.33
C ILE A 158 -8.97 11.22 7.51
N ASP A 159 -9.19 12.25 8.34
CA ASP A 159 -8.22 13.31 8.64
C ASP A 159 -6.85 12.74 9.03
N GLY A 160 -5.79 13.27 8.43
CA GLY A 160 -4.40 12.91 8.68
C GLY A 160 -3.93 11.62 8.02
N LEU A 161 -4.80 10.87 7.33
CA LEU A 161 -4.38 9.66 6.63
C LEU A 161 -3.52 9.98 5.40
N LEU A 162 -3.89 10.99 4.63
CA LEU A 162 -3.14 11.41 3.44
C LEU A 162 -1.76 11.98 3.77
N ASP A 163 -1.59 12.60 4.95
CA ASP A 163 -0.31 13.11 5.45
C ASP A 163 0.59 12.02 6.03
N SER A 164 0.12 10.79 6.07
CA SER A 164 0.90 9.67 6.59
C SER A 164 2.12 9.37 5.70
N ALA A 165 3.20 8.87 6.30
CA ALA A 165 4.36 8.40 5.54
C ALA A 165 4.05 7.27 4.55
N LYS A 166 2.89 6.63 4.66
CA LYS A 166 2.41 5.64 3.68
C LYS A 166 1.89 6.31 2.42
N CYS A 167 1.05 7.34 2.57
CA CYS A 167 0.46 8.05 1.42
C CYS A 167 1.44 9.07 0.81
N SER A 168 2.27 9.71 1.66
CA SER A 168 3.29 10.71 1.29
C SER A 168 4.71 10.23 1.63
N PRO A 169 5.23 9.22 0.94
CA PRO A 169 6.48 8.55 1.34
C PRO A 169 7.74 9.38 1.16
N TYR A 170 7.68 10.47 0.38
CA TYR A 170 8.85 11.31 0.10
C TYR A 170 8.94 12.54 1.01
N GLY A 171 7.92 12.78 1.85
CA GLY A 171 7.91 13.89 2.80
C GLY A 171 7.84 15.28 2.16
N ASP A 172 7.38 15.36 0.91
CA ASP A 172 7.21 16.59 0.12
C ASP A 172 5.78 17.15 0.18
N GLY A 173 4.89 16.50 0.95
CA GLY A 173 3.49 16.88 1.11
C GLY A 173 2.57 16.47 -0.05
N LYS A 174 3.07 15.65 -0.97
CA LYS A 174 2.32 15.13 -2.11
C LYS A 174 1.84 13.70 -1.86
N ILE A 175 0.76 13.31 -2.52
CA ILE A 175 0.14 11.99 -2.40
C ILE A 175 0.63 11.11 -3.54
N TYR A 176 1.21 9.96 -3.21
CA TYR A 176 1.73 8.97 -4.18
C TYR A 176 1.08 7.60 -4.04
N ILE A 177 0.50 7.31 -2.89
CA ILE A 177 -0.21 6.06 -2.62
C ILE A 177 -1.60 6.42 -2.08
N ALA A 178 -2.63 6.07 -2.85
CA ALA A 178 -4.01 6.23 -2.44
C ALA A 178 -4.39 5.19 -1.38
N PRO A 179 -4.97 5.57 -0.23
CA PRO A 179 -5.53 4.62 0.69
C PRO A 179 -6.82 4.02 0.12
N PHE A 180 -6.96 2.69 0.24
CA PHE A 180 -8.17 2.00 -0.22
C PHE A 180 -9.17 1.83 0.94
N ASP A 181 -8.69 1.39 2.09
CA ASP A 181 -9.47 1.23 3.31
C ASP A 181 -8.66 1.57 4.56
N ALA A 182 -9.36 1.75 5.68
CA ALA A 182 -8.77 1.89 6.99
C ALA A 182 -9.61 1.08 7.99
N SER A 183 -9.00 0.06 8.58
CA SER A 183 -9.66 -0.80 9.54
C SER A 183 -9.15 -0.53 10.96
N PRO A 184 -10.04 -0.19 11.92
CA PRO A 184 -9.62 -0.07 13.30
C PRO A 184 -9.20 -1.44 13.85
N MET A 185 -8.09 -1.47 14.59
CA MET A 185 -7.63 -2.67 15.29
C MET A 185 -8.25 -2.73 16.67
N GLY A 186 -8.70 -3.92 17.07
CA GLY A 186 -9.29 -4.11 18.39
C GLY A 186 -9.72 -5.54 18.65
N LEU A 187 -10.15 -5.78 19.89
CA LEU A 187 -10.73 -7.05 20.31
C LEU A 187 -12.23 -7.02 20.14
N VAL A 188 -12.78 -8.04 19.53
CA VAL A 188 -14.21 -8.27 19.38
C VAL A 188 -14.63 -9.38 20.31
N TYR A 189 -15.73 -9.22 21.04
CA TYR A 189 -16.20 -10.23 21.96
C TYR A 189 -17.68 -10.60 21.71
N ASN A 190 -18.05 -11.81 22.07
CA ASN A 190 -19.43 -12.27 22.02
C ASN A 190 -20.19 -11.77 23.25
N LYS A 191 -21.00 -10.72 23.07
CA LYS A 191 -21.75 -10.07 24.13
C LYS A 191 -22.70 -11.03 24.85
N THR A 192 -23.42 -11.90 24.13
CA THR A 192 -24.34 -12.89 24.71
C THR A 192 -23.60 -13.86 25.60
N LEU A 193 -22.45 -14.37 25.15
CA LEU A 193 -21.62 -15.27 25.95
C LEU A 193 -21.14 -14.62 27.26
N PHE A 194 -20.79 -13.33 27.21
CA PHE A 194 -20.37 -12.58 28.39
C PHE A 194 -21.53 -12.40 29.37
N GLU A 195 -22.71 -12.02 28.89
CA GLU A 195 -23.94 -11.85 29.69
C GLU A 195 -24.36 -13.17 30.35
N GLU A 196 -24.39 -14.28 29.62
CA GLU A 196 -24.74 -15.61 30.13
C GLU A 196 -23.80 -16.12 31.24
N ASN A 197 -22.52 -15.69 31.22
CA ASN A 197 -21.53 -16.09 32.19
C ASN A 197 -21.26 -15.05 33.27
N GLY A 198 -21.90 -13.88 33.20
CA GLY A 198 -21.65 -12.77 34.12
C GLY A 198 -20.23 -12.21 34.01
N TRP A 199 -19.66 -12.28 32.80
CA TRP A 199 -18.32 -11.75 32.53
C TRP A 199 -18.39 -10.27 32.14
N GLU A 200 -17.41 -9.52 32.60
CA GLU A 200 -17.21 -8.12 32.23
C GLU A 200 -16.06 -8.02 31.23
N THR A 201 -16.11 -6.97 30.39
CA THR A 201 -15.00 -6.68 29.46
C THR A 201 -13.78 -6.26 30.27
N PRO A 202 -12.59 -6.86 30.02
CA PRO A 202 -11.38 -6.55 30.77
C PRO A 202 -10.91 -5.12 30.46
N VAL A 203 -10.45 -4.41 31.45
CA VAL A 203 -9.89 -3.06 31.35
C VAL A 203 -8.37 -3.06 31.44
N THR A 204 -7.82 -4.03 32.17
CA THR A 204 -6.37 -4.21 32.34
C THR A 204 -5.91 -5.55 31.82
N TRP A 205 -4.60 -5.73 31.69
CA TRP A 205 -4.01 -7.03 31.35
C TRP A 205 -4.28 -8.09 32.42
N ASP A 206 -4.31 -7.70 33.67
CA ASP A 206 -4.61 -8.64 34.77
C ASP A 206 -6.07 -9.11 34.67
N ASP A 207 -7.03 -8.20 34.41
CA ASP A 207 -8.43 -8.58 34.17
C ASP A 207 -8.57 -9.51 32.95
N PHE A 208 -7.78 -9.25 31.90
CA PHE A 208 -7.78 -10.06 30.69
C PHE A 208 -7.35 -11.49 30.96
N PHE A 209 -6.27 -11.68 31.72
CA PHE A 209 -5.80 -13.03 32.09
C PHE A 209 -6.71 -13.70 33.11
N GLU A 210 -7.27 -12.97 34.07
CA GLU A 210 -8.28 -13.50 35.01
C GLU A 210 -9.54 -13.99 34.27
N LEU A 211 -9.99 -13.25 33.26
CA LEU A 211 -11.06 -13.69 32.38
C LEU A 211 -10.68 -14.97 31.62
N GLY A 212 -9.43 -15.08 31.21
CA GLY A 212 -8.87 -16.28 30.58
C GLY A 212 -9.00 -17.52 31.47
N ASP A 213 -8.63 -17.41 32.73
CA ASP A 213 -8.76 -18.51 33.68
C ASP A 213 -10.24 -18.93 33.85
N LYS A 214 -11.17 -17.97 33.97
CA LYS A 214 -12.61 -18.22 34.05
C LYS A 214 -13.16 -18.91 32.79
N ALA A 215 -12.68 -18.50 31.61
CA ALA A 215 -13.07 -19.09 30.33
C ALA A 215 -12.54 -20.54 30.21
N LYS A 216 -11.29 -20.76 30.61
CA LYS A 216 -10.62 -22.07 30.59
C LYS A 216 -11.34 -23.10 31.47
N GLU A 217 -11.89 -22.71 32.66
CA GLU A 217 -12.73 -23.55 33.50
C GLU A 217 -13.97 -24.06 32.77
N LYS A 218 -14.44 -23.34 31.76
CA LYS A 218 -15.58 -23.72 30.93
C LYS A 218 -15.18 -24.38 29.61
N GLY A 219 -13.91 -24.63 29.40
CA GLY A 219 -13.38 -25.20 28.16
C GLY A 219 -13.40 -24.22 26.96
N ILE A 220 -13.44 -22.92 27.25
CA ILE A 220 -13.45 -21.84 26.24
C ILE A 220 -12.07 -21.21 26.20
N ALA A 221 -11.53 -21.02 24.99
CA ALA A 221 -10.30 -20.25 24.84
C ALA A 221 -10.55 -18.77 25.11
N LEU A 222 -9.65 -18.13 25.87
CA LEU A 222 -9.73 -16.69 26.14
C LEU A 222 -9.78 -15.88 24.87
N PHE A 223 -8.99 -16.30 23.88
CA PHE A 223 -8.71 -15.52 22.70
C PHE A 223 -8.50 -16.44 21.50
N THR A 224 -9.02 -16.05 20.35
CA THR A 224 -8.80 -16.75 19.09
C THR A 224 -8.34 -15.78 18.03
N TYR A 225 -7.41 -16.24 17.20
CA TYR A 225 -6.94 -15.50 16.01
C TYR A 225 -6.69 -16.48 14.87
N GLN A 226 -6.56 -15.96 13.68
CA GLN A 226 -6.31 -16.80 12.51
C GLN A 226 -4.85 -17.23 12.44
N GLY A 227 -4.53 -18.44 12.96
CA GLY A 227 -3.16 -18.92 13.08
C GLY A 227 -2.42 -19.15 11.76
N ILE A 228 -3.14 -19.31 10.63
CA ILE A 228 -2.52 -19.42 9.31
C ILE A 228 -1.83 -18.09 8.89
N TYR A 229 -2.25 -16.99 9.49
CA TYR A 229 -1.66 -15.66 9.32
C TYR A 229 -1.22 -15.14 10.69
N PRO A 230 -0.02 -15.50 11.18
CA PRO A 230 0.43 -15.14 12.52
C PRO A 230 0.52 -13.63 12.75
N GLY A 231 0.64 -12.83 11.69
CA GLY A 231 0.59 -11.37 11.74
C GLY A 231 -0.70 -10.80 12.34
N TYR A 232 -1.81 -11.56 12.39
CA TYR A 232 -3.02 -11.07 13.07
C TYR A 232 -2.81 -10.83 14.57
N LEU A 233 -1.83 -11.47 15.21
CA LEU A 233 -1.48 -11.17 16.58
C LEU A 233 -0.88 -9.76 16.75
N GLU A 234 -0.27 -9.22 15.72
CA GLU A 234 0.22 -7.83 15.70
C GLU A 234 -0.90 -6.82 15.83
N SER A 235 -2.13 -7.16 15.39
CA SER A 235 -3.32 -6.33 15.59
C SER A 235 -3.63 -6.04 17.06
N MET A 236 -3.12 -6.85 17.99
CA MET A 236 -3.18 -6.62 19.43
C MET A 236 -1.90 -5.93 19.95
N LEU A 237 -0.75 -6.29 19.40
CA LEU A 237 0.56 -5.77 19.83
C LEU A 237 0.67 -4.26 19.62
N TRP A 238 0.34 -3.76 18.42
CA TRP A 238 0.53 -2.34 18.09
C TRP A 238 -0.35 -1.41 18.94
N PRO A 239 -1.67 -1.65 19.12
CA PRO A 239 -2.47 -0.87 20.05
C PRO A 239 -1.97 -0.95 21.50
N ALA A 240 -1.51 -2.10 21.96
CA ALA A 240 -0.96 -2.26 23.29
C ALA A 240 0.34 -1.44 23.49
N LEU A 241 1.24 -1.44 22.51
CA LEU A 241 2.43 -0.58 22.52
C LEU A 241 2.05 0.89 22.51
N ALA A 242 1.09 1.31 21.66
CA ALA A 242 0.63 2.69 21.61
C ALA A 242 0.03 3.15 22.94
N SER A 243 -0.76 2.29 23.60
CA SER A 243 -1.32 2.57 24.93
C SER A 243 -0.25 2.67 26.01
N ALA A 244 0.77 1.80 25.98
CA ALA A 244 1.80 1.72 26.99
C ALA A 244 2.88 2.81 26.84
N THR A 245 3.26 3.15 25.60
CA THR A 245 4.43 4.01 25.32
C THR A 245 4.10 5.36 24.70
N GLY A 246 2.84 5.56 24.31
CA GLY A 246 2.36 6.81 23.70
C GLY A 246 2.62 6.91 22.20
N ILE A 247 1.87 7.83 21.56
CA ILE A 247 1.87 7.99 20.09
C ILE A 247 3.22 8.46 19.53
N ASP A 248 3.95 9.29 20.29
CA ASP A 248 5.25 9.79 19.81
C ASP A 248 6.30 8.68 19.77
N ASN A 249 6.25 7.73 20.72
CA ASN A 249 7.10 6.55 20.65
C ASN A 249 6.67 5.61 19.50
N MET A 250 5.39 5.55 19.18
CA MET A 250 4.94 4.79 17.99
C MET A 250 5.50 5.37 16.69
N LYS A 251 5.61 6.70 16.58
CA LYS A 251 6.30 7.34 15.44
C LYS A 251 7.78 6.96 15.39
N ALA A 252 8.45 6.94 16.55
CA ALA A 252 9.85 6.51 16.65
C ALA A 252 10.03 5.04 16.27
N ILE A 253 9.11 4.15 16.66
CA ILE A 253 9.10 2.74 16.25
C ILE A 253 8.92 2.62 14.74
N ALA A 254 7.95 3.32 14.17
CA ALA A 254 7.68 3.31 12.72
C ALA A 254 8.88 3.86 11.90
N SER A 255 9.68 4.75 12.49
CA SER A 255 10.91 5.30 11.90
C SER A 255 12.16 4.48 12.22
N TYR A 256 12.02 3.30 12.83
CA TYR A 256 13.14 2.43 13.25
C TYR A 256 14.18 3.13 14.12
N THR A 257 13.73 4.07 14.96
CA THR A 257 14.63 4.79 15.87
C THR A 257 15.24 3.82 16.89
N PRO A 258 16.58 3.74 17.02
CA PRO A 258 17.22 2.84 17.97
C PRO A 258 16.75 3.10 19.41
N GLY A 259 16.40 2.04 20.12
CA GLY A 259 15.96 2.12 21.53
C GLY A 259 14.46 2.37 21.71
N SER A 260 13.68 2.63 20.65
CA SER A 260 12.23 2.88 20.74
C SER A 260 11.41 1.72 21.35
N LEU A 261 11.94 0.49 21.33
CA LEU A 261 11.34 -0.70 21.94
C LEU A 261 12.03 -1.14 23.24
N SER A 262 12.95 -0.32 23.81
CA SER A 262 13.80 -0.72 24.94
C SER A 262 13.31 -0.20 26.28
N SER A 263 12.12 0.40 26.36
CA SER A 263 11.54 0.85 27.63
C SER A 263 10.94 -0.31 28.44
N ASP A 264 10.80 -0.12 29.74
CA ASP A 264 10.16 -1.11 30.63
C ASP A 264 8.69 -1.33 30.26
N GLU A 265 7.99 -0.28 29.81
CA GLU A 265 6.60 -0.35 29.35
C GLU A 265 6.50 -1.21 28.08
N ALA A 266 7.38 -1.00 27.11
CA ALA A 266 7.42 -1.83 25.90
C ALA A 266 7.75 -3.29 26.25
N LEU A 267 8.74 -3.53 27.14
CA LEU A 267 9.07 -4.88 27.60
C LEU A 267 7.87 -5.56 28.26
N LYS A 268 7.09 -4.84 29.08
CA LYS A 268 5.89 -5.38 29.73
C LYS A 268 4.83 -5.79 28.70
N VAL A 269 4.65 -5.04 27.63
CA VAL A 269 3.75 -5.43 26.53
C VAL A 269 4.20 -6.73 25.89
N PHE A 270 5.48 -6.89 25.55
CA PHE A 270 5.99 -8.13 24.98
C PHE A 270 5.85 -9.32 25.95
N GLN A 271 6.04 -9.13 27.25
CA GLN A 271 5.81 -10.16 28.26
C GLN A 271 4.34 -10.60 28.30
N ASN A 272 3.40 -9.66 28.24
CA ASN A 272 1.98 -9.96 28.20
C ASN A 272 1.60 -10.70 26.90
N MET A 273 2.13 -10.29 25.75
CA MET A 273 1.92 -11.00 24.49
C MET A 273 2.48 -12.41 24.51
N ALA A 274 3.66 -12.62 25.12
CA ALA A 274 4.23 -13.96 25.29
C ALA A 274 3.36 -14.83 26.21
N LYS A 275 2.76 -14.25 27.24
CA LYS A 275 1.86 -14.95 28.17
C LYS A 275 0.61 -15.49 27.48
N ILE A 276 0.04 -14.76 26.50
CA ILE A 276 -1.09 -15.25 25.69
C ILE A 276 -0.78 -16.58 25.00
N GLY A 277 0.46 -16.79 24.59
CA GLY A 277 0.90 -18.01 23.90
C GLY A 277 1.25 -19.17 24.82
N THR A 278 1.36 -18.94 26.14
CA THR A 278 1.80 -19.94 27.11
C THR A 278 0.71 -20.38 28.08
N ASP A 279 -0.29 -19.58 28.31
CA ASP A 279 -1.41 -19.81 29.25
C ASP A 279 -2.70 -20.20 28.53
#